data_fee5e9d067295e5ae4ad818f7be9ef35
#
_entry.id   fee5e9d067295e5ae4ad818f7be9ef35
#
_cell.length_a   1.000
_cell.length_b   1.000
_cell.length_c   1.000
_cell.angle_alpha   90.00
_cell.angle_beta   90.00
_cell.angle_gamma   90.00
#
_symmetry.space_group_name_H-M   'P 1'
#
loop_
_entity.id
_entity.type
_entity.pdbx_description
1 polymer ?
#
loop_
_entity_poly.entity_id
_entity_poly.type
_entity_poly.pdbx_seq_one_letter_code
_entity_poly.pdbx_strand_id
1 'polypeptide(L)'
;MAEIGGKNMRKILSLLLALLLSACPAIAEEEEEWTLEDMLADLDAELVADIFINAEEAQSILEAQAEKSIYEADGSVLITITGTGDFTVGGDTRKSSNIWDTELKKHKGDYQFAMKNIRDILLADDLTIVNFEGTLTESTYVPSSKKNNQFLFSAPPEYVSMLTENGVEAVSLENNHVMDHGEDAYIETQTHLSNAGVVWSGGGEIGVIEVKGIQIAMLSYLCIDRYDQLWDTVPANIQAAKELYPIVIVNFHWGNELMYYPTDNQIKMGRLAVDSGADLVLGHHSHRIQPIEQYKGVYICYSLGNFCFAGNSKPSDMTSYLFQTRFRVRGEGEEQQITNEGFIIIPIRISSRADKNDFIPTVLTKESTIDSILNTLKENGRKHCEYAVDEYPLAWPATK
;
A
#
# COMPACT_ATOMS: atom_id res chain seq x y z
N MET A 1 -42.66 25.33 19.33
CA MET A 1 -41.79 25.51 18.17
C MET A 1 -40.93 26.72 18.47
N ALA A 2 -39.68 26.50 18.88
CA ALA A 2 -38.76 27.56 19.22
C ALA A 2 -38.24 28.17 17.92
N GLU A 3 -38.38 29.49 17.76
CA GLU A 3 -37.72 30.25 16.70
C GLU A 3 -36.21 30.07 16.81
N ILE A 4 -35.65 29.30 15.93
CA ILE A 4 -34.20 29.27 15.72
C ILE A 4 -33.87 30.61 15.06
N GLY A 5 -33.30 31.55 15.83
CA GLY A 5 -32.98 32.89 15.36
C GLY A 5 -32.13 32.84 14.10
N GLY A 6 -32.39 33.77 13.14
CA GLY A 6 -31.80 33.82 11.81
C GLY A 6 -30.25 33.72 11.75
N LYS A 7 -29.55 34.12 12.83
CA LYS A 7 -28.10 33.94 12.97
C LYS A 7 -27.63 32.46 13.02
N ASN A 8 -28.42 31.57 13.66
CA ASN A 8 -28.04 30.16 13.74
C ASN A 8 -28.34 29.41 12.45
N MET A 9 -29.37 29.81 11.72
CA MET A 9 -29.71 29.24 10.41
C MET A 9 -28.67 29.62 9.34
N ARG A 10 -28.16 30.88 9.42
CA ARG A 10 -27.06 31.33 8.52
C ARG A 10 -25.77 30.56 8.74
N LYS A 11 -25.38 30.31 10.01
CA LYS A 11 -24.19 29.48 10.34
C LYS A 11 -24.33 28.03 9.84
N ILE A 12 -25.51 27.45 9.95
CA ILE A 12 -25.76 26.09 9.45
C ILE A 12 -25.72 26.03 7.93
N LEU A 13 -26.25 27.03 7.21
CA LEU A 13 -26.16 27.12 5.75
C LEU A 13 -24.72 27.33 5.27
N SER A 14 -23.94 28.18 5.95
CA SER A 14 -22.52 28.40 5.63
C SER A 14 -21.69 27.14 5.83
N LEU A 15 -21.95 26.38 6.91
CA LEU A 15 -21.27 25.11 7.17
C LEU A 15 -21.64 24.03 6.12
N LEU A 16 -22.93 23.98 5.72
CA LEU A 16 -23.41 23.09 4.68
C LEU A 16 -22.83 23.43 3.30
N LEU A 17 -22.66 24.72 2.99
CA LEU A 17 -22.08 25.18 1.74
C LEU A 17 -20.57 24.89 1.71
N ALA A 18 -19.84 25.11 2.80
CA ALA A 18 -18.43 24.77 2.94
C ALA A 18 -18.20 23.26 2.81
N LEU A 19 -19.05 22.42 3.43
CA LEU A 19 -19.04 20.97 3.29
C LEU A 19 -19.37 20.50 1.87
N LEU A 20 -20.29 21.16 1.16
CA LEU A 20 -20.63 20.86 -0.23
C LEU A 20 -19.47 21.24 -1.19
N LEU A 21 -18.78 22.36 -0.95
CA LEU A 21 -17.63 22.80 -1.74
C LEU A 21 -16.38 21.95 -1.48
N SER A 22 -16.20 21.40 -0.28
CA SER A 22 -15.09 20.52 0.06
C SER A 22 -15.33 19.04 -0.28
N ALA A 23 -16.57 18.61 -0.45
CA ALA A 23 -16.94 17.23 -0.68
C ALA A 23 -17.18 16.86 -2.15
N CYS A 24 -16.96 17.77 -3.12
CA CYS A 24 -17.40 17.56 -4.49
C CYS A 24 -16.38 17.80 -5.59
N PRO A 25 -15.43 16.85 -5.83
CA PRO A 25 -15.01 16.57 -7.20
C PRO A 25 -15.95 15.61 -7.95
N ALA A 26 -17.00 15.05 -7.33
CA ALA A 26 -17.75 13.91 -7.86
C ALA A 26 -19.20 14.22 -8.31
N ILE A 27 -19.62 15.49 -8.39
CA ILE A 27 -20.92 15.87 -9.00
C ILE A 27 -20.67 16.77 -10.22
N ALA A 28 -20.00 16.24 -11.21
CA ALA A 28 -19.84 16.85 -12.52
C ALA A 28 -20.08 15.82 -13.63
N GLU A 29 -21.20 15.12 -13.54
CA GLU A 29 -21.78 14.43 -14.71
C GLU A 29 -23.31 14.39 -14.54
N GLU A 30 -23.97 15.38 -15.12
CA GLU A 30 -25.16 15.36 -15.95
C GLU A 30 -25.93 16.69 -15.87
N GLU A 31 -25.87 17.42 -17.04
CA GLU A 31 -26.81 18.40 -17.56
C GLU A 31 -27.16 19.66 -16.72
N GLU A 32 -26.64 20.76 -17.22
CA GLU A 32 -26.66 22.18 -16.82
C GLU A 32 -25.57 22.58 -15.83
N GLU A 33 -24.46 23.07 -16.39
CA GLU A 33 -23.40 23.77 -15.66
C GLU A 33 -23.96 25.06 -15.03
N TRP A 34 -24.53 24.91 -13.83
CA TRP A 34 -24.74 26.07 -12.96
C TRP A 34 -23.39 26.45 -12.37
N THR A 35 -22.87 27.60 -12.81
CA THR A 35 -21.66 28.14 -12.19
C THR A 35 -21.98 28.68 -10.80
N LEU A 36 -20.96 28.74 -9.93
CA LEU A 36 -21.10 29.39 -8.63
C LEU A 36 -21.63 30.82 -8.76
N GLU A 37 -21.29 31.51 -9.84
CA GLU A 37 -21.78 32.85 -10.21
C GLU A 37 -23.27 32.84 -10.48
N ASP A 38 -23.80 31.86 -11.19
CA ASP A 38 -25.24 31.71 -11.46
C ASP A 38 -26.04 31.46 -10.19
N MET A 39 -25.49 30.67 -9.27
CA MET A 39 -26.12 30.38 -7.96
C MET A 39 -26.09 31.58 -7.00
N LEU A 40 -25.15 32.49 -7.18
CA LEU A 40 -24.97 33.66 -6.33
C LEU A 40 -25.62 34.94 -6.94
N ALA A 41 -26.03 34.88 -8.20
CA ALA A 41 -26.56 36.02 -8.93
C ALA A 41 -27.83 36.66 -8.31
N ASP A 42 -28.63 35.86 -7.61
CA ASP A 42 -29.86 36.29 -6.94
C ASP A 42 -29.70 36.60 -5.44
N LEU A 43 -28.45 36.52 -4.91
CA LEU A 43 -28.18 36.79 -3.51
C LEU A 43 -27.71 38.25 -3.31
N ASP A 44 -28.16 38.86 -2.20
CA ASP A 44 -27.69 40.18 -1.80
C ASP A 44 -26.17 40.18 -1.57
N ALA A 45 -25.47 41.20 -2.08
CA ALA A 45 -24.01 41.30 -1.98
C ALA A 45 -23.47 41.29 -0.55
N GLU A 46 -24.23 41.82 0.42
CA GLU A 46 -23.87 41.73 1.85
C GLU A 46 -23.97 40.29 2.36
N LEU A 47 -24.98 39.53 1.92
CA LEU A 47 -25.17 38.15 2.29
C LEU A 47 -24.10 37.23 1.66
N VAL A 48 -23.72 37.50 0.41
CA VAL A 48 -22.62 36.83 -0.29
C VAL A 48 -21.29 37.09 0.43
N ALA A 49 -20.98 38.33 0.80
CA ALA A 49 -19.77 38.68 1.56
C ALA A 49 -19.74 37.94 2.94
N ASP A 50 -20.87 37.91 3.67
CA ASP A 50 -20.99 37.24 4.95
C ASP A 50 -20.81 35.69 4.80
N ILE A 51 -21.28 35.10 3.69
CA ILE A 51 -21.11 33.66 3.40
C ILE A 51 -19.64 33.35 3.14
N PHE A 52 -18.94 34.17 2.33
CA PHE A 52 -17.52 33.98 2.02
C PHE A 52 -16.63 34.13 3.25
N ILE A 53 -16.86 35.17 4.09
CA ILE A 53 -16.10 35.35 5.33
C ILE A 53 -16.30 34.18 6.27
N ASN A 54 -17.54 33.68 6.40
CA ASN A 54 -17.81 32.51 7.23
C ASN A 54 -17.28 31.20 6.63
N ALA A 55 -17.18 31.10 5.29
CA ALA A 55 -16.60 29.96 4.63
C ALA A 55 -15.07 29.89 4.82
N GLU A 56 -14.37 31.04 4.70
CA GLU A 56 -12.93 31.11 5.00
C GLU A 56 -12.63 30.80 6.47
N GLU A 57 -13.43 31.32 7.41
CA GLU A 57 -13.29 31.01 8.83
C GLU A 57 -13.58 29.53 9.11
N ALA A 58 -14.62 28.95 8.49
CA ALA A 58 -14.95 27.53 8.60
C ALA A 58 -13.85 26.63 7.99
N GLN A 59 -13.32 27.02 6.84
CA GLN A 59 -12.20 26.33 6.21
C GLN A 59 -10.95 26.38 7.10
N SER A 60 -10.61 27.56 7.64
CA SER A 60 -9.49 27.72 8.58
C SER A 60 -9.65 26.88 9.86
N ILE A 61 -10.88 26.79 10.39
CA ILE A 61 -11.17 25.93 11.55
C ILE A 61 -11.03 24.45 11.19
N LEU A 62 -11.50 24.02 10.00
CA LEU A 62 -11.38 22.64 9.53
C LEU A 62 -9.92 22.28 9.28
N GLU A 63 -9.14 23.17 8.67
CA GLU A 63 -7.71 22.99 8.47
C GLU A 63 -6.95 22.90 9.81
N ALA A 64 -7.23 23.81 10.75
CA ALA A 64 -6.65 23.79 12.07
C ALA A 64 -7.07 22.51 12.89
N GLN A 65 -8.29 22.01 12.70
CA GLN A 65 -8.73 20.74 13.29
C GLN A 65 -8.08 19.54 12.62
N ALA A 66 -7.90 19.56 11.30
CA ALA A 66 -7.19 18.53 10.56
C ALA A 66 -5.71 18.51 10.95
N GLU A 67 -5.03 19.66 10.99
CA GLU A 67 -3.67 19.77 11.51
C GLU A 67 -3.55 19.21 12.93
N LYS A 68 -4.47 19.58 13.82
CA LYS A 68 -4.47 19.10 15.20
C LYS A 68 -4.71 17.60 15.31
N SER A 69 -5.41 16.99 14.33
CA SER A 69 -5.69 15.55 14.31
C SER A 69 -4.48 14.70 13.91
N ILE A 70 -3.49 15.26 13.20
CA ILE A 70 -2.29 14.52 12.79
C ILE A 70 -1.24 14.43 13.89
N TYR A 71 -1.31 15.31 14.90
CA TYR A 71 -0.38 15.34 16.02
C TYR A 71 -0.88 14.52 17.19
N GLU A 72 0.02 13.75 17.79
CA GLU A 72 -0.16 13.10 19.07
C GLU A 72 -0.18 14.13 20.22
N ALA A 73 -0.58 13.72 21.42
CA ALA A 73 -0.63 14.59 22.59
C ALA A 73 0.72 15.23 22.97
N ASP A 74 1.84 14.62 22.56
CA ASP A 74 3.20 15.11 22.77
C ASP A 74 3.71 15.99 21.62
N GLY A 75 2.86 16.33 20.64
CA GLY A 75 3.21 17.11 19.48
C GLY A 75 3.96 16.34 18.38
N SER A 76 4.14 15.04 18.54
CA SER A 76 4.74 14.19 17.51
C SER A 76 3.72 13.74 16.46
N VAL A 77 4.20 13.37 15.27
CA VAL A 77 3.41 12.69 14.23
C VAL A 77 3.66 11.20 14.32
N LEU A 78 2.60 10.40 14.38
CA LEU A 78 2.69 8.94 14.35
C LEU A 78 2.17 8.44 13.00
N ILE A 79 3.04 7.73 12.26
CA ILE A 79 2.74 7.15 10.95
C ILE A 79 2.71 5.63 11.07
N THR A 80 1.59 5.02 10.75
CA THR A 80 1.44 3.57 10.66
C THR A 80 1.56 3.12 9.21
N ILE A 81 2.52 2.24 8.92
CA ILE A 81 2.79 1.73 7.58
C ILE A 81 2.50 0.23 7.56
N THR A 82 1.72 -0.22 6.58
CA THR A 82 1.43 -1.62 6.33
C THR A 82 2.16 -2.10 5.07
N GLY A 83 3.05 -3.08 5.22
CA GLY A 83 3.59 -3.87 4.11
C GLY A 83 2.74 -5.13 3.90
N THR A 84 2.42 -5.43 2.64
CA THR A 84 1.70 -6.64 2.25
C THR A 84 2.55 -7.51 1.33
N GLY A 85 2.08 -8.73 1.02
CA GLY A 85 2.74 -9.64 0.08
C GLY A 85 2.42 -9.37 -1.40
N ASP A 86 2.60 -10.41 -2.21
CA ASP A 86 2.42 -10.35 -3.67
C ASP A 86 0.94 -10.19 -4.02
N PHE A 87 0.64 -9.12 -4.76
CA PHE A 87 -0.69 -8.76 -5.24
C PHE A 87 -0.78 -9.04 -6.73
N THR A 88 -1.41 -10.15 -7.07
CA THR A 88 -1.61 -10.61 -8.44
C THR A 88 -3.10 -10.75 -8.69
N VAL A 89 -3.67 -9.94 -9.57
CA VAL A 89 -5.09 -9.94 -9.93
C VAL A 89 -5.26 -10.17 -11.43
N GLY A 90 -6.47 -10.57 -11.85
CA GLY A 90 -6.71 -10.93 -13.24
C GLY A 90 -6.17 -12.31 -13.59
N GLY A 91 -5.53 -12.48 -14.73
CA GLY A 91 -5.02 -13.79 -15.13
C GLY A 91 -4.32 -13.84 -16.47
N ASP A 92 -3.97 -15.05 -16.88
CA ASP A 92 -3.27 -15.34 -18.12
C ASP A 92 -4.23 -15.26 -19.32
N THR A 93 -4.11 -14.23 -20.13
CA THR A 93 -4.97 -13.96 -21.31
C THR A 93 -4.82 -15.03 -22.41
N ARG A 94 -3.79 -15.88 -22.39
CA ARG A 94 -3.63 -17.00 -23.31
C ARG A 94 -4.55 -18.18 -23.00
N LYS A 95 -5.15 -18.20 -21.81
CA LYS A 95 -6.01 -19.29 -21.33
C LYS A 95 -7.47 -18.95 -21.55
N SER A 96 -8.20 -19.87 -22.19
CA SER A 96 -9.63 -19.74 -22.42
C SER A 96 -10.49 -19.78 -21.14
N SER A 97 -9.94 -20.28 -20.02
CA SER A 97 -10.55 -20.25 -18.72
C SER A 97 -9.52 -19.77 -17.70
N ASN A 98 -9.79 -18.62 -17.13
CA ASN A 98 -9.01 -18.01 -16.08
C ASN A 98 -9.70 -18.32 -14.73
N ILE A 99 -8.90 -18.70 -13.74
CA ILE A 99 -9.43 -19.01 -12.40
C ILE A 99 -9.98 -17.78 -11.69
N TRP A 100 -9.39 -16.62 -11.94
CA TRP A 100 -9.86 -15.33 -11.43
C TRP A 100 -11.26 -15.00 -12.00
N ASP A 101 -11.43 -15.06 -13.32
CA ASP A 101 -12.71 -14.80 -13.97
C ASP A 101 -13.80 -15.76 -13.52
N THR A 102 -13.43 -17.00 -13.20
CA THR A 102 -14.35 -17.98 -12.65
C THR A 102 -14.86 -17.56 -11.27
N GLU A 103 -14.01 -17.00 -10.44
CA GLU A 103 -14.40 -16.49 -9.12
C GLU A 103 -15.15 -15.17 -9.24
N LEU A 104 -14.67 -14.24 -10.09
CA LEU A 104 -15.32 -12.97 -10.40
C LEU A 104 -16.78 -13.13 -10.83
N LYS A 105 -17.07 -14.12 -11.69
CA LYS A 105 -18.47 -14.45 -12.11
C LYS A 105 -19.37 -14.82 -10.94
N LYS A 106 -18.85 -15.48 -9.89
CA LYS A 106 -19.62 -15.80 -8.68
C LYS A 106 -19.97 -14.54 -7.88
N HIS A 107 -19.14 -13.53 -7.98
CA HIS A 107 -19.33 -12.21 -7.38
C HIS A 107 -20.02 -11.22 -8.33
N LYS A 108 -20.66 -11.72 -9.42
CA LYS A 108 -21.45 -10.92 -10.37
C LYS A 108 -20.65 -9.83 -11.08
N GLY A 109 -19.35 -10.01 -11.23
CA GLY A 109 -18.46 -9.06 -11.86
C GLY A 109 -17.90 -7.98 -10.92
N ASP A 110 -18.28 -8.01 -9.65
CA ASP A 110 -17.70 -7.13 -8.64
C ASP A 110 -16.29 -7.60 -8.29
N TYR A 111 -15.26 -6.94 -8.83
CA TYR A 111 -13.85 -7.25 -8.58
C TYR A 111 -13.36 -6.77 -7.20
N GLN A 112 -14.11 -5.89 -6.54
CA GLN A 112 -13.82 -5.47 -5.15
C GLN A 112 -14.01 -6.61 -4.13
N PHE A 113 -14.63 -7.72 -4.55
CA PHE A 113 -14.84 -8.90 -3.69
C PHE A 113 -13.55 -9.36 -3.00
N ALA A 114 -12.42 -9.21 -3.68
CA ALA A 114 -11.13 -9.70 -3.18
C ALA A 114 -10.64 -8.95 -1.94
N MET A 115 -10.98 -7.67 -1.77
CA MET A 115 -10.46 -6.83 -0.69
C MET A 115 -11.35 -6.79 0.55
N LYS A 116 -12.57 -7.31 0.48
CA LYS A 116 -13.65 -7.08 1.46
C LYS A 116 -13.33 -7.48 2.91
N ASN A 117 -12.46 -8.49 3.14
CA ASN A 117 -12.21 -9.00 4.49
C ASN A 117 -10.98 -8.35 5.16
N ILE A 118 -10.26 -7.47 4.45
CA ILE A 118 -9.07 -6.79 4.95
C ILE A 118 -9.15 -5.27 4.80
N ARG A 119 -10.13 -4.77 4.04
CA ARG A 119 -10.32 -3.36 3.73
C ARG A 119 -10.24 -2.45 4.95
N ASP A 120 -10.97 -2.79 6.02
CA ASP A 120 -11.01 -1.96 7.22
C ASP A 120 -9.64 -1.84 7.93
N ILE A 121 -8.77 -2.83 7.75
CA ILE A 121 -7.40 -2.79 8.29
C ILE A 121 -6.53 -1.84 7.48
N LEU A 122 -6.62 -1.89 6.14
CA LEU A 122 -5.84 -1.06 5.24
C LEU A 122 -6.30 0.41 5.29
N LEU A 123 -7.60 0.65 5.45
CA LEU A 123 -8.16 2.00 5.63
C LEU A 123 -7.85 2.61 7.02
N ALA A 124 -7.38 1.81 7.98
CA ALA A 124 -7.09 2.26 9.34
C ALA A 124 -5.62 2.63 9.56
N ASP A 125 -4.75 2.36 8.62
CA ASP A 125 -3.37 2.79 8.64
C ASP A 125 -3.18 4.13 7.90
N ASP A 126 -1.94 4.56 7.71
CA ASP A 126 -1.62 5.81 7.04
C ASP A 126 -0.96 5.58 5.68
N LEU A 127 -0.44 4.39 5.43
CA LEU A 127 0.21 3.99 4.19
C LEU A 127 0.24 2.48 4.06
N THR A 128 -0.48 1.93 3.10
CA THR A 128 -0.34 0.53 2.68
C THR A 128 0.48 0.40 1.40
N ILE A 129 1.46 -0.50 1.43
CA ILE A 129 2.33 -0.84 0.30
C ILE A 129 2.09 -2.29 -0.12
N VAL A 130 1.85 -2.52 -1.43
CA VAL A 130 1.75 -3.85 -2.01
C VAL A 130 2.82 -4.07 -3.09
N ASN A 131 3.24 -5.31 -3.32
CA ASN A 131 3.97 -5.67 -4.53
C ASN A 131 2.97 -5.98 -5.64
N PHE A 132 2.80 -5.07 -6.60
CA PHE A 132 1.87 -5.26 -7.73
C PHE A 132 2.52 -6.16 -8.78
N GLU A 133 2.23 -7.46 -8.70
CA GLU A 133 2.86 -8.50 -9.51
C GLU A 133 2.00 -8.84 -10.73
N GLY A 134 2.10 -8.02 -11.76
CA GLY A 134 1.33 -8.11 -12.99
C GLY A 134 1.28 -6.78 -13.74
N THR A 135 0.33 -6.67 -14.68
CA THR A 135 0.11 -5.47 -15.49
C THR A 135 -1.36 -5.05 -15.47
N LEU A 136 -1.62 -3.75 -15.53
CA LEU A 136 -2.95 -3.16 -15.78
C LEU A 136 -3.02 -2.80 -17.27
N THR A 137 -3.56 -3.71 -18.08
CA THR A 137 -3.60 -3.54 -19.54
C THR A 137 -4.68 -4.42 -20.16
N GLU A 138 -5.26 -3.97 -21.28
CA GLU A 138 -6.06 -4.80 -22.18
C GLU A 138 -5.23 -5.45 -23.29
N SER A 139 -3.90 -5.22 -23.30
CA SER A 139 -3.02 -5.78 -24.31
C SER A 139 -3.03 -7.32 -24.29
N THR A 140 -3.15 -7.91 -25.43
CA THR A 140 -2.98 -9.36 -25.65
C THR A 140 -1.59 -9.71 -26.19
N TYR A 141 -0.71 -8.72 -26.30
CA TYR A 141 0.65 -8.94 -26.78
C TYR A 141 1.42 -9.82 -25.77
N VAL A 142 2.13 -10.81 -26.30
CA VAL A 142 3.01 -11.67 -25.51
C VAL A 142 4.42 -11.57 -26.07
N PRO A 143 5.39 -11.10 -25.28
CA PRO A 143 6.78 -11.02 -25.71
C PRO A 143 7.31 -12.39 -26.13
N SER A 144 8.12 -12.45 -27.21
CA SER A 144 8.72 -13.69 -27.71
C SER A 144 9.68 -14.36 -26.72
N SER A 145 10.16 -13.62 -25.72
CA SER A 145 10.96 -14.13 -24.60
C SER A 145 10.16 -14.98 -23.61
N LYS A 146 8.83 -14.84 -23.58
CA LYS A 146 7.97 -15.59 -22.66
C LYS A 146 7.67 -16.98 -23.21
N LYS A 147 7.96 -17.99 -22.40
CA LYS A 147 7.71 -19.40 -22.74
C LYS A 147 6.26 -19.79 -22.41
N ASN A 148 5.76 -20.82 -23.10
CA ASN A 148 4.36 -21.30 -22.90
C ASN A 148 4.06 -21.82 -21.48
N ASN A 149 5.08 -22.21 -20.73
CA ASN A 149 4.95 -22.71 -19.35
C ASN A 149 5.13 -21.61 -18.27
N GLN A 150 5.40 -20.38 -18.66
CA GLN A 150 5.45 -19.25 -17.75
C GLN A 150 4.05 -18.68 -17.56
N PHE A 151 3.73 -18.24 -16.36
CA PHE A 151 2.52 -17.49 -16.08
C PHE A 151 2.64 -16.06 -16.63
N LEU A 152 1.53 -15.51 -17.10
CA LEU A 152 1.40 -14.10 -17.44
C LEU A 152 0.24 -13.54 -16.65
N PHE A 153 0.44 -12.36 -16.05
CA PHE A 153 -0.58 -11.72 -15.24
C PHE A 153 -0.97 -10.37 -15.81
N SER A 154 -2.23 -10.23 -16.15
CA SER A 154 -2.82 -8.95 -16.52
C SER A 154 -4.24 -8.82 -15.97
N ALA A 155 -4.61 -7.60 -15.69
CA ALA A 155 -5.95 -7.22 -15.29
C ALA A 155 -6.39 -6.00 -16.11
N PRO A 156 -7.70 -5.82 -16.34
CA PRO A 156 -8.24 -4.61 -16.93
C PRO A 156 -7.80 -3.35 -16.14
N PRO A 157 -7.58 -2.22 -16.82
CA PRO A 157 -7.14 -0.97 -16.17
C PRO A 157 -8.00 -0.50 -14.99
N GLU A 158 -9.32 -0.70 -15.08
CA GLU A 158 -10.28 -0.33 -14.02
C GLU A 158 -10.00 -1.04 -12.67
N TYR A 159 -9.23 -2.14 -12.67
CA TYR A 159 -8.85 -2.82 -11.42
C TYR A 159 -7.92 -1.99 -10.54
N VAL A 160 -7.39 -0.86 -11.04
CA VAL A 160 -6.67 0.10 -10.19
C VAL A 160 -7.53 0.56 -9.03
N SER A 161 -8.86 0.62 -9.19
CA SER A 161 -9.79 0.96 -8.11
C SER A 161 -9.80 -0.05 -6.95
N MET A 162 -9.33 -1.29 -7.18
CA MET A 162 -9.10 -2.23 -6.06
C MET A 162 -8.06 -1.72 -5.06
N LEU A 163 -7.11 -0.91 -5.53
CA LEU A 163 -6.12 -0.28 -4.67
C LEU A 163 -6.73 0.94 -3.97
N THR A 164 -7.20 1.91 -4.74
CA THR A 164 -7.66 3.22 -4.23
C THR A 164 -8.88 3.14 -3.30
N GLU A 165 -9.83 2.24 -3.58
CA GLU A 165 -11.03 2.09 -2.76
C GLU A 165 -10.81 1.26 -1.48
N ASN A 166 -9.64 0.64 -1.34
CA ASN A 166 -9.35 -0.26 -0.22
C ASN A 166 -8.13 0.16 0.61
N GLY A 167 -7.67 1.42 0.50
CA GLY A 167 -6.59 1.94 1.33
C GLY A 167 -5.23 1.38 0.93
N VAL A 168 -4.93 1.37 -0.37
CA VAL A 168 -3.58 1.07 -0.89
C VAL A 168 -3.07 2.29 -1.63
N GLU A 169 -2.14 3.00 -1.03
CA GLU A 169 -1.61 4.26 -1.55
C GLU A 169 -0.38 4.07 -2.43
N ALA A 170 0.37 2.97 -2.22
CA ALA A 170 1.62 2.78 -2.93
C ALA A 170 1.85 1.32 -3.35
N VAL A 171 2.57 1.15 -4.48
CA VAL A 171 2.92 -0.17 -5.01
C VAL A 171 4.39 -0.26 -5.41
N SER A 172 5.01 -1.41 -5.09
CA SER A 172 6.24 -1.83 -5.76
C SER A 172 5.87 -2.35 -7.15
N LEU A 173 6.45 -1.75 -8.18
CA LEU A 173 6.27 -2.11 -9.59
C LEU A 173 7.60 -2.56 -10.21
N GLU A 174 8.35 -3.41 -9.47
CA GLU A 174 9.63 -3.98 -9.90
C GLU A 174 9.68 -5.46 -9.52
N ASN A 175 9.16 -6.32 -10.41
CA ASN A 175 9.11 -7.77 -10.24
C ASN A 175 9.21 -8.49 -11.59
N ASN A 176 9.26 -9.81 -11.60
CA ASN A 176 9.41 -10.62 -12.81
C ASN A 176 8.16 -10.64 -13.73
N HIS A 177 7.04 -10.05 -13.29
CA HIS A 177 5.76 -10.00 -14.02
C HIS A 177 5.41 -8.62 -14.58
N VAL A 178 6.14 -7.56 -14.27
CA VAL A 178 5.85 -6.20 -14.77
C VAL A 178 5.97 -6.10 -16.29
N MET A 179 6.76 -6.98 -16.92
CA MET A 179 6.97 -7.05 -18.37
C MET A 179 6.21 -8.23 -19.03
N ASP A 180 5.18 -8.75 -18.42
CA ASP A 180 4.45 -9.92 -18.95
C ASP A 180 3.82 -9.67 -20.30
N HIS A 181 3.39 -8.44 -20.55
CA HIS A 181 2.81 -7.99 -21.81
C HIS A 181 3.68 -6.95 -22.55
N GLY A 182 4.98 -6.86 -22.20
CA GLY A 182 5.96 -5.98 -22.83
C GLY A 182 6.01 -4.57 -22.24
N GLU A 183 6.88 -3.76 -22.81
CA GLU A 183 7.19 -2.42 -22.31
C GLU A 183 5.98 -1.47 -22.39
N ASP A 184 5.21 -1.52 -23.49
CA ASP A 184 4.02 -0.68 -23.64
C ASP A 184 3.00 -0.93 -22.51
N ALA A 185 2.76 -2.19 -22.15
CA ALA A 185 1.86 -2.57 -21.07
C ALA A 185 2.41 -2.17 -19.68
N TYR A 186 3.72 -2.15 -19.50
CA TYR A 186 4.37 -1.63 -18.30
C TYR A 186 4.15 -0.12 -18.16
N ILE A 187 4.35 0.65 -19.22
CA ILE A 187 4.11 2.10 -19.26
C ILE A 187 2.61 2.41 -19.06
N GLU A 188 1.74 1.62 -19.65
CA GLU A 188 0.28 1.71 -19.46
C GLU A 188 -0.09 1.50 -17.99
N THR A 189 0.49 0.48 -17.34
CA THR A 189 0.30 0.21 -15.90
C THR A 189 0.74 1.39 -15.04
N GLN A 190 1.92 1.96 -15.29
CA GLN A 190 2.41 3.16 -14.59
C GLN A 190 1.45 4.34 -14.77
N THR A 191 0.93 4.52 -15.98
CA THR A 191 -0.02 5.59 -16.30
C THR A 191 -1.32 5.44 -15.53
N HIS A 192 -1.89 4.22 -15.47
CA HIS A 192 -3.12 3.96 -14.73
C HIS A 192 -2.95 4.16 -13.24
N LEU A 193 -1.84 3.70 -12.66
CA LEU A 193 -1.51 3.93 -11.25
C LEU A 193 -1.40 5.43 -10.95
N SER A 194 -0.62 6.17 -11.75
CA SER A 194 -0.42 7.61 -11.57
C SER A 194 -1.72 8.40 -11.70
N ASN A 195 -2.56 8.10 -12.70
CA ASN A 195 -3.84 8.77 -12.91
C ASN A 195 -4.83 8.51 -11.76
N ALA A 196 -4.70 7.36 -11.10
CA ALA A 196 -5.51 7.00 -9.93
C ALA A 196 -4.94 7.54 -8.61
N GLY A 197 -3.80 8.25 -8.63
CA GLY A 197 -3.14 8.75 -7.43
C GLY A 197 -2.40 7.69 -6.62
N VAL A 198 -2.18 6.49 -7.17
CA VAL A 198 -1.37 5.45 -6.53
C VAL A 198 0.10 5.70 -6.84
N VAL A 199 0.90 5.87 -5.80
CA VAL A 199 2.36 6.05 -5.95
C VAL A 199 3.00 4.70 -6.30
N TRP A 200 3.94 4.70 -7.22
CA TRP A 200 4.68 3.50 -7.59
C TRP A 200 6.19 3.76 -7.64
N SER A 201 6.98 2.73 -7.45
CA SER A 201 8.43 2.73 -7.68
C SER A 201 8.84 1.50 -8.47
N GLY A 202 9.78 1.66 -9.39
CA GLY A 202 10.28 0.60 -10.27
C GLY A 202 10.90 1.17 -11.53
N GLY A 203 11.66 0.37 -12.28
CA GLY A 203 12.36 0.82 -13.49
C GLY A 203 13.39 1.94 -13.24
N GLY A 204 13.85 2.11 -12.01
CA GLY A 204 14.75 3.19 -11.59
C GLY A 204 14.04 4.44 -11.05
N GLU A 205 12.72 4.51 -11.14
CA GLU A 205 11.91 5.62 -10.60
C GLU A 205 11.67 5.43 -9.10
N ILE A 206 11.81 6.54 -8.35
CA ILE A 206 11.52 6.62 -6.91
C ILE A 206 10.07 7.08 -6.74
N GLY A 207 9.28 6.29 -6.02
CA GLY A 207 7.96 6.74 -5.58
C GLY A 207 8.10 7.64 -4.35
N VAL A 208 7.47 8.80 -4.37
CA VAL A 208 7.44 9.72 -3.22
C VAL A 208 6.00 9.97 -2.83
N ILE A 209 5.68 9.70 -1.57
CA ILE A 209 4.36 9.94 -0.99
C ILE A 209 4.48 10.81 0.25
N GLU A 210 3.56 11.75 0.40
CA GLU A 210 3.44 12.56 1.60
C GLU A 210 2.36 11.97 2.52
N VAL A 211 2.75 11.65 3.74
CA VAL A 211 1.87 11.11 4.79
C VAL A 211 1.94 12.01 6.00
N LYS A 212 0.83 12.65 6.35
CA LYS A 212 0.77 13.58 7.49
C LYS A 212 1.87 14.65 7.47
N GLY A 213 2.17 15.19 6.27
CA GLY A 213 3.22 16.19 6.07
C GLY A 213 4.66 15.64 6.04
N ILE A 214 4.85 14.33 6.14
CA ILE A 214 6.16 13.70 6.08
C ILE A 214 6.35 13.01 4.73
N GLN A 215 7.42 13.36 4.02
CA GLN A 215 7.76 12.72 2.75
C GLN A 215 8.44 11.37 2.97
N ILE A 216 7.91 10.35 2.32
CA ILE A 216 8.41 8.98 2.35
C ILE A 216 8.83 8.60 0.93
N ALA A 217 10.09 8.23 0.76
CA ALA A 217 10.60 7.70 -0.50
C ALA A 217 10.49 6.18 -0.51
N MET A 218 10.04 5.64 -1.64
CA MET A 218 9.97 4.21 -1.89
C MET A 218 10.83 3.85 -3.11
N LEU A 219 11.73 2.88 -2.93
CA LEU A 219 12.57 2.33 -3.99
C LEU A 219 12.22 0.85 -4.17
N SER A 220 12.24 0.37 -5.41
CA SER A 220 11.93 -1.04 -5.72
C SER A 220 12.97 -1.65 -6.64
N TYR A 221 13.35 -2.91 -6.37
CA TYR A 221 14.39 -3.62 -7.10
C TYR A 221 14.03 -5.08 -7.35
N LEU A 222 14.28 -5.53 -8.59
CA LEU A 222 14.21 -6.93 -8.98
C LEU A 222 15.60 -7.58 -8.84
N CYS A 223 15.76 -8.46 -7.85
CA CYS A 223 17.03 -9.08 -7.45
C CYS A 223 17.00 -10.61 -7.59
N ILE A 224 16.35 -11.20 -8.60
CA ILE A 224 16.28 -12.67 -8.73
C ILE A 224 17.63 -13.23 -9.18
N ASP A 225 18.15 -12.80 -10.32
CA ASP A 225 19.40 -13.32 -10.90
C ASP A 225 20.39 -12.20 -11.29
N ARG A 226 20.25 -11.02 -10.69
CA ARG A 226 20.98 -9.81 -11.11
C ARG A 226 21.72 -9.10 -9.95
N TYR A 227 22.02 -9.80 -8.89
CA TYR A 227 22.71 -9.22 -7.74
C TYR A 227 24.00 -8.50 -8.09
N ASP A 228 24.82 -9.08 -9.00
CA ASP A 228 26.12 -8.49 -9.39
C ASP A 228 25.99 -7.06 -9.95
N GLN A 229 24.86 -6.75 -10.60
CA GLN A 229 24.59 -5.41 -11.14
C GLN A 229 24.05 -4.44 -10.10
N LEU A 230 23.58 -4.94 -8.98
CA LEU A 230 22.83 -4.19 -7.97
C LEU A 230 23.65 -3.89 -6.71
N TRP A 231 24.77 -4.59 -6.47
CA TRP A 231 25.60 -4.37 -5.27
C TRP A 231 26.09 -2.93 -5.11
N ASP A 232 26.34 -2.21 -6.21
CA ASP A 232 26.78 -0.81 -6.18
C ASP A 232 25.60 0.16 -6.37
N THR A 233 24.61 -0.21 -7.22
CA THR A 233 23.51 0.69 -7.59
C THR A 233 22.52 0.87 -6.45
N VAL A 234 22.13 -0.22 -5.76
CA VAL A 234 21.16 -0.17 -4.68
C VAL A 234 21.63 0.73 -3.53
N PRO A 235 22.84 0.55 -2.97
CA PRO A 235 23.31 1.42 -1.88
C PRO A 235 23.44 2.89 -2.31
N ALA A 236 23.91 3.16 -3.53
CA ALA A 236 24.05 4.53 -4.01
C ALA A 236 22.68 5.24 -4.14
N ASN A 237 21.67 4.55 -4.67
CA ASN A 237 20.34 5.12 -4.79
C ASN A 237 19.67 5.35 -3.43
N ILE A 238 19.84 4.42 -2.48
CA ILE A 238 19.32 4.57 -1.11
C ILE A 238 19.97 5.75 -0.41
N GLN A 239 21.29 5.89 -0.50
CA GLN A 239 22.03 7.03 0.07
C GLN A 239 21.53 8.35 -0.52
N ALA A 240 21.39 8.44 -1.83
CA ALA A 240 20.86 9.63 -2.50
C ALA A 240 19.42 9.95 -2.08
N ALA A 241 18.56 8.94 -1.92
CA ALA A 241 17.20 9.13 -1.43
C ALA A 241 17.20 9.59 0.04
N LYS A 242 18.07 9.03 0.88
CA LYS A 242 18.15 9.38 2.30
C LYS A 242 18.64 10.81 2.57
N GLU A 243 19.41 11.38 1.63
CA GLU A 243 19.80 12.81 1.69
C GLU A 243 18.60 13.75 1.48
N LEU A 244 17.53 13.27 0.80
CA LEU A 244 16.39 14.09 0.39
C LEU A 244 15.13 13.82 1.21
N TYR A 245 14.97 12.59 1.71
CA TYR A 245 13.73 12.14 2.32
C TYR A 245 13.94 11.61 3.74
N PRO A 246 13.11 12.01 4.69
CA PRO A 246 13.24 11.59 6.08
C PRO A 246 13.04 10.09 6.29
N ILE A 247 12.14 9.45 5.53
CA ILE A 247 11.89 8.01 5.58
C ILE A 247 12.13 7.39 4.20
N VAL A 248 12.92 6.32 4.15
CA VAL A 248 13.23 5.57 2.93
C VAL A 248 12.82 4.11 3.11
N ILE A 249 11.89 3.65 2.27
CA ILE A 249 11.40 2.26 2.24
C ILE A 249 11.93 1.59 0.99
N VAL A 250 12.48 0.39 1.15
CA VAL A 250 13.03 -0.38 0.03
C VAL A 250 12.27 -1.67 -0.16
N ASN A 251 11.74 -1.89 -1.35
CA ASN A 251 11.08 -3.12 -1.74
C ASN A 251 12.01 -3.96 -2.60
N PHE A 252 12.12 -5.24 -2.27
CA PHE A 252 12.89 -6.20 -3.05
C PHE A 252 12.03 -7.36 -3.53
N HIS A 253 12.07 -7.63 -4.81
CA HIS A 253 11.54 -8.86 -5.39
C HIS A 253 12.72 -9.81 -5.65
N TRP A 254 12.94 -10.79 -4.75
CA TRP A 254 14.21 -11.51 -4.62
C TRP A 254 14.09 -12.95 -4.13
N GLY A 255 15.21 -13.66 -4.17
CA GLY A 255 15.36 -15.00 -3.59
C GLY A 255 14.80 -16.10 -4.49
N ASN A 256 14.37 -17.18 -3.86
CA ASN A 256 13.88 -18.36 -4.54
C ASN A 256 12.41 -18.61 -4.20
N GLU A 257 11.62 -18.97 -5.21
CA GLU A 257 10.23 -19.39 -5.00
C GLU A 257 10.13 -20.59 -4.04
N LEU A 258 9.03 -20.62 -3.28
CA LEU A 258 8.64 -21.70 -2.37
C LEU A 258 9.56 -21.92 -1.17
N MET A 259 10.52 -21.03 -0.91
CA MET A 259 11.44 -21.14 0.22
C MET A 259 10.93 -20.32 1.42
N TYR A 260 10.96 -20.95 2.61
CA TYR A 260 10.55 -20.32 3.88
C TYR A 260 11.69 -19.61 4.62
N TYR A 261 12.85 -19.48 3.99
CA TYR A 261 14.03 -18.81 4.54
C TYR A 261 14.77 -18.03 3.46
N PRO A 262 15.43 -16.93 3.81
CA PRO A 262 16.16 -16.12 2.84
C PRO A 262 17.45 -16.80 2.40
N THR A 263 17.87 -16.50 1.18
CA THR A 263 19.20 -16.82 0.68
C THR A 263 20.25 -15.90 1.29
N ASP A 264 21.53 -16.28 1.24
CA ASP A 264 22.64 -15.44 1.68
C ASP A 264 22.68 -14.08 0.96
N ASN A 265 22.29 -14.03 -0.32
CA ASN A 265 22.22 -12.79 -1.09
C ASN A 265 21.11 -11.87 -0.61
N GLN A 266 19.94 -12.41 -0.24
CA GLN A 266 18.87 -11.61 0.36
C GLN A 266 19.34 -10.98 1.67
N ILE A 267 19.99 -11.78 2.55
CA ILE A 267 20.51 -11.31 3.84
C ILE A 267 21.54 -10.20 3.63
N LYS A 268 22.52 -10.42 2.74
CA LYS A 268 23.55 -9.42 2.44
C LYS A 268 22.97 -8.13 1.87
N MET A 269 22.06 -8.25 0.88
CA MET A 269 21.47 -7.08 0.24
C MET A 269 20.52 -6.31 1.18
N GLY A 270 19.72 -7.02 1.97
CA GLY A 270 18.83 -6.39 2.96
C GLY A 270 19.62 -5.60 4.01
N ARG A 271 20.70 -6.19 4.55
CA ARG A 271 21.58 -5.48 5.50
C ARG A 271 22.34 -4.33 4.84
N LEU A 272 22.78 -4.48 3.59
CA LEU A 272 23.40 -3.41 2.82
C LEU A 272 22.43 -2.24 2.58
N ALA A 273 21.16 -2.52 2.31
CA ALA A 273 20.13 -1.48 2.19
C ALA A 273 19.99 -0.68 3.49
N VAL A 274 19.96 -1.37 4.63
CA VAL A 274 19.95 -0.71 5.96
C VAL A 274 21.22 0.10 6.20
N ASP A 275 22.39 -0.45 5.89
CA ASP A 275 23.67 0.25 6.02
C ASP A 275 23.76 1.49 5.12
N SER A 276 22.96 1.55 4.07
CA SER A 276 22.89 2.67 3.14
C SER A 276 21.81 3.71 3.49
N GLY A 277 20.99 3.46 4.53
CA GLY A 277 20.02 4.43 5.03
C GLY A 277 18.56 4.06 4.83
N ALA A 278 18.25 2.81 4.45
CA ALA A 278 16.86 2.35 4.46
C ALA A 278 16.29 2.30 5.88
N ASP A 279 15.06 2.77 6.07
CA ASP A 279 14.33 2.75 7.35
C ASP A 279 13.39 1.53 7.46
N LEU A 280 13.08 0.90 6.33
CA LEU A 280 12.29 -0.33 6.25
C LEU A 280 12.65 -1.08 4.97
N VAL A 281 12.73 -2.42 5.05
CA VAL A 281 12.91 -3.29 3.90
C VAL A 281 11.76 -4.29 3.81
N LEU A 282 11.07 -4.32 2.67
CA LEU A 282 9.97 -5.23 2.36
C LEU A 282 10.38 -6.18 1.23
N GLY A 283 10.28 -7.48 1.45
CA GLY A 283 10.68 -8.51 0.52
C GLY A 283 9.51 -9.32 -0.04
N HIS A 284 9.67 -9.82 -1.27
CA HIS A 284 8.66 -10.47 -2.10
C HIS A 284 9.24 -11.63 -2.91
N HIS A 285 8.45 -12.27 -3.78
CA HIS A 285 8.83 -13.30 -4.74
C HIS A 285 8.79 -14.75 -4.24
N SER A 286 9.17 -15.02 -3.02
CA SER A 286 9.24 -16.43 -2.59
C SER A 286 7.87 -17.12 -2.53
N HIS A 287 6.77 -16.37 -2.57
CA HIS A 287 5.39 -16.84 -2.37
C HIS A 287 5.22 -17.66 -1.07
N ARG A 288 6.13 -17.44 -0.14
CA ARG A 288 6.18 -18.02 1.22
C ARG A 288 6.57 -16.95 2.20
N ILE A 289 6.04 -17.05 3.39
CA ILE A 289 6.49 -16.20 4.48
C ILE A 289 7.93 -16.53 4.83
N GLN A 290 8.75 -15.49 4.99
CA GLN A 290 10.14 -15.62 5.46
C GLN A 290 10.33 -14.79 6.73
N PRO A 291 11.39 -15.07 7.52
CA PRO A 291 11.67 -14.38 8.77
C PRO A 291 11.79 -12.86 8.62
N ILE A 292 11.66 -12.19 9.75
CA ILE A 292 11.97 -10.77 9.92
C ILE A 292 13.27 -10.65 10.70
N GLU A 293 14.19 -9.82 10.25
CA GLU A 293 15.33 -9.36 11.04
C GLU A 293 15.11 -7.95 11.57
N GLN A 294 15.70 -7.66 12.73
CA GLN A 294 15.93 -6.29 13.20
C GLN A 294 17.43 -6.02 13.18
N TYR A 295 17.91 -5.45 12.07
CA TYR A 295 19.32 -5.12 11.90
C TYR A 295 19.56 -3.63 12.13
N LYS A 296 20.42 -3.27 13.07
CA LYS A 296 20.69 -1.87 13.48
C LYS A 296 19.42 -1.05 13.78
N GLY A 297 18.41 -1.71 14.34
CA GLY A 297 17.12 -1.08 14.67
C GLY A 297 16.10 -1.01 13.53
N VAL A 298 16.47 -1.39 12.31
CA VAL A 298 15.59 -1.40 11.13
C VAL A 298 15.06 -2.81 10.86
N TYR A 299 13.79 -2.91 10.50
CA TYR A 299 13.16 -4.19 10.14
C TYR A 299 13.40 -4.54 8.67
N ILE A 300 13.80 -5.79 8.46
CA ILE A 300 13.94 -6.42 7.15
C ILE A 300 12.96 -7.59 7.11
N CYS A 301 11.87 -7.43 6.38
CA CYS A 301 10.92 -8.51 6.09
C CYS A 301 11.41 -9.24 4.84
N TYR A 302 11.99 -10.43 4.97
CA TYR A 302 12.56 -11.12 3.80
C TYR A 302 11.54 -11.59 2.79
N SER A 303 10.35 -11.98 3.22
CA SER A 303 9.17 -12.13 2.35
C SER A 303 7.88 -12.14 3.16
N LEU A 304 6.91 -11.38 2.66
CA LEU A 304 5.57 -11.31 3.21
C LEU A 304 4.65 -12.44 2.67
N GLY A 305 5.14 -13.23 1.69
CA GLY A 305 4.36 -14.24 1.01
C GLY A 305 3.38 -13.63 0.00
N ASN A 306 2.32 -14.35 -0.31
CA ASN A 306 1.25 -13.83 -1.17
C ASN A 306 0.27 -12.98 -0.36
N PHE A 307 -0.38 -12.01 -1.02
CA PHE A 307 -1.46 -11.23 -0.44
C PHE A 307 -2.81 -11.55 -1.11
N CYS A 308 -3.04 -11.07 -2.33
CA CYS A 308 -4.14 -11.50 -3.19
C CYS A 308 -3.52 -12.14 -4.42
N PHE A 309 -3.58 -13.46 -4.54
CA PHE A 309 -2.80 -14.19 -5.52
C PHE A 309 -3.67 -15.01 -6.48
N ALA A 310 -3.92 -14.47 -7.67
CA ALA A 310 -4.73 -15.09 -8.72
C ALA A 310 -3.99 -16.19 -9.51
N GLY A 311 -2.70 -16.42 -9.26
CA GLY A 311 -1.88 -17.37 -10.02
C GLY A 311 -2.25 -18.85 -9.84
N ASN A 312 -2.84 -19.23 -8.69
CA ASN A 312 -3.12 -20.62 -8.37
C ASN A 312 -4.38 -20.78 -7.50
N SER A 313 -5.31 -21.66 -7.93
CA SER A 313 -6.52 -21.97 -7.18
C SER A 313 -6.30 -22.94 -6.00
N LYS A 314 -5.18 -23.65 -5.97
CA LYS A 314 -4.80 -24.57 -4.92
C LYS A 314 -3.31 -24.51 -4.61
N PRO A 315 -2.81 -23.36 -4.11
CA PRO A 315 -1.42 -23.27 -3.69
C PRO A 315 -1.16 -24.25 -2.54
N SER A 316 0.05 -24.75 -2.47
CA SER A 316 0.45 -25.72 -1.41
C SER A 316 0.50 -25.06 -0.03
N ASP A 317 0.61 -23.74 0.03
CA ASP A 317 0.49 -22.93 1.23
C ASP A 317 -0.31 -21.67 0.91
N MET A 318 -1.24 -21.31 1.78
CA MET A 318 -2.08 -20.13 1.68
C MET A 318 -1.86 -19.16 2.85
N THR A 319 -0.86 -19.43 3.70
CA THR A 319 -0.55 -18.58 4.85
C THR A 319 0.26 -17.36 4.42
N SER A 320 -0.02 -16.23 5.05
CA SER A 320 0.69 -14.96 4.85
C SER A 320 0.51 -14.09 6.09
N TYR A 321 1.04 -12.88 6.06
CA TYR A 321 0.81 -11.87 7.09
C TYR A 321 0.91 -10.47 6.49
N LEU A 322 0.21 -9.52 7.11
CA LEU A 322 0.47 -8.10 6.93
C LEU A 322 1.49 -7.70 8.00
N PHE A 323 2.47 -6.92 7.60
CA PHE A 323 3.45 -6.32 8.51
C PHE A 323 3.07 -4.87 8.76
N GLN A 324 2.79 -4.51 10.01
CA GLN A 324 2.58 -3.10 10.38
C GLN A 324 3.71 -2.59 11.25
N THR A 325 4.25 -1.44 10.91
CA THR A 325 5.22 -0.72 11.74
C THR A 325 4.79 0.72 11.95
N ARG A 326 5.30 1.36 13.00
CA ARG A 326 5.01 2.76 13.31
C ARG A 326 6.28 3.57 13.38
N PHE A 327 6.26 4.70 12.69
CA PHE A 327 7.28 5.72 12.79
C PHE A 327 6.74 6.92 13.54
N ARG A 328 7.46 7.30 14.59
CA ARG A 328 7.19 8.55 15.32
C ARG A 328 8.17 9.62 14.85
N VAL A 329 7.62 10.75 14.41
CA VAL A 329 8.38 11.89 13.94
C VAL A 329 8.23 13.03 14.93
N ARG A 330 9.35 13.58 15.43
CA ARG A 330 9.40 14.74 16.31
C ARG A 330 10.26 15.83 15.70
N GLY A 331 9.89 17.09 15.94
CA GLY A 331 10.59 18.24 15.38
C GLY A 331 10.31 18.46 13.90
N GLU A 332 10.89 19.50 13.33
CA GLU A 332 10.69 19.91 11.94
C GLU A 332 12.03 20.19 11.27
N GLY A 333 12.08 20.10 9.94
CA GLY A 333 13.27 20.40 9.14
C GLY A 333 14.51 19.61 9.56
N GLU A 334 15.64 20.28 9.77
CA GLU A 334 16.92 19.65 10.14
C GLU A 334 16.94 19.08 11.58
N GLU A 335 15.99 19.48 12.43
CA GLU A 335 15.86 18.96 13.82
C GLU A 335 14.92 17.75 13.89
N GLN A 336 14.41 17.27 12.77
CA GLN A 336 13.50 16.16 12.70
C GLN A 336 14.14 14.86 13.19
N GLN A 337 13.50 14.22 14.16
CA GLN A 337 13.92 12.93 14.71
C GLN A 337 12.87 11.88 14.39
N ILE A 338 13.31 10.77 13.80
CA ILE A 338 12.46 9.65 13.41
C ILE A 338 12.84 8.44 14.26
N THR A 339 11.83 7.85 14.88
CA THR A 339 11.98 6.65 15.70
C THR A 339 11.00 5.59 15.23
N ASN A 340 11.49 4.38 14.99
CA ASN A 340 10.61 3.23 14.78
C ASN A 340 10.11 2.72 16.14
N GLU A 341 8.79 2.65 16.35
CA GLU A 341 8.17 2.25 17.62
C GLU A 341 7.86 0.75 17.70
N GLY A 342 8.38 -0.03 16.77
CA GLY A 342 8.16 -1.46 16.72
C GLY A 342 7.22 -1.88 15.58
N PHE A 343 6.78 -3.11 15.65
CA PHE A 343 5.90 -3.69 14.64
C PHE A 343 4.88 -4.62 15.27
N ILE A 344 3.87 -4.93 14.49
CA ILE A 344 2.99 -6.09 14.68
C ILE A 344 2.88 -6.87 13.38
N ILE A 345 2.50 -8.12 13.47
CA ILE A 345 2.02 -8.87 12.30
C ILE A 345 0.55 -9.18 12.46
N ILE A 346 -0.17 -9.17 11.35
CA ILE A 346 -1.56 -9.60 11.26
C ILE A 346 -1.59 -10.85 10.41
N PRO A 347 -1.63 -12.05 11.01
CA PRO A 347 -1.66 -13.31 10.27
C PRO A 347 -2.92 -13.40 9.39
N ILE A 348 -2.72 -13.67 8.11
CA ILE A 348 -3.80 -13.83 7.15
C ILE A 348 -3.68 -15.16 6.41
N ARG A 349 -4.76 -15.54 5.76
CA ARG A 349 -4.75 -16.49 4.65
C ARG A 349 -5.14 -15.73 3.38
N ILE A 350 -4.51 -16.03 2.26
CA ILE A 350 -4.79 -15.42 0.95
C ILE A 350 -6.19 -15.76 0.39
N SER A 351 -7.00 -16.40 1.20
CA SER A 351 -8.32 -16.93 0.84
C SER A 351 -9.25 -16.89 2.06
N SER A 352 -10.54 -16.68 1.83
CA SER A 352 -11.56 -16.86 2.88
C SER A 352 -11.78 -18.36 3.21
N ARG A 353 -11.30 -19.26 2.36
CA ARG A 353 -11.47 -20.71 2.43
C ARG A 353 -10.17 -21.41 2.79
N ALA A 354 -10.28 -22.54 3.50
CA ALA A 354 -9.14 -23.38 3.85
C ALA A 354 -8.78 -24.43 2.78
N ASP A 355 -9.72 -24.77 1.91
CA ASP A 355 -9.60 -25.88 0.97
C ASP A 355 -9.16 -25.46 -0.44
N LYS A 356 -9.28 -24.18 -0.77
CA LYS A 356 -8.87 -23.61 -2.05
C LYS A 356 -8.71 -22.08 -1.94
N ASN A 357 -8.02 -21.51 -2.88
CA ASN A 357 -7.91 -20.07 -3.02
C ASN A 357 -9.14 -19.50 -3.75
N ASP A 358 -9.83 -18.58 -3.11
CA ASP A 358 -10.91 -17.76 -3.66
C ASP A 358 -10.53 -16.30 -3.81
N PHE A 359 -9.23 -15.99 -3.64
CA PHE A 359 -8.62 -14.66 -3.81
C PHE A 359 -9.13 -13.59 -2.83
N ILE A 360 -9.64 -14.00 -1.67
CA ILE A 360 -10.14 -13.11 -0.62
C ILE A 360 -9.24 -13.22 0.61
N PRO A 361 -8.17 -12.42 0.71
CA PRO A 361 -7.33 -12.38 1.90
C PRO A 361 -8.17 -12.18 3.14
N THR A 362 -7.94 -12.98 4.16
CA THR A 362 -8.78 -13.01 5.36
C THR A 362 -7.92 -13.17 6.60
N VAL A 363 -8.15 -12.33 7.59
CA VAL A 363 -7.48 -12.40 8.90
C VAL A 363 -7.77 -13.73 9.57
N LEU A 364 -6.73 -14.35 10.09
CA LEU A 364 -6.83 -15.63 10.81
C LEU A 364 -7.21 -15.38 12.28
N THR A 365 -8.18 -16.15 12.75
CA THR A 365 -8.64 -16.14 14.14
C THR A 365 -8.37 -17.45 14.86
N LYS A 366 -8.05 -18.51 14.11
CA LYS A 366 -7.77 -19.82 14.68
C LYS A 366 -6.35 -19.86 15.22
N GLU A 367 -6.21 -19.94 16.54
CA GLU A 367 -4.95 -19.93 17.28
C GLU A 367 -3.93 -20.92 16.73
N SER A 368 -4.30 -22.18 16.50
CA SER A 368 -3.38 -23.19 15.97
C SER A 368 -2.84 -22.90 14.57
N THR A 369 -3.53 -22.10 13.77
CA THR A 369 -3.05 -21.66 12.45
C THR A 369 -2.12 -20.45 12.61
N ILE A 370 -2.45 -19.56 13.51
CA ILE A 370 -1.59 -18.42 13.89
C ILE A 370 -0.26 -18.96 14.44
N ASP A 371 -0.31 -19.88 15.40
CA ASP A 371 0.88 -20.52 15.97
C ASP A 371 1.75 -21.19 14.91
N SER A 372 1.14 -21.82 13.90
CA SER A 372 1.89 -22.43 12.79
C SER A 372 2.68 -21.38 12.00
N ILE A 373 2.09 -20.21 11.73
CA ILE A 373 2.77 -19.08 11.07
C ILE A 373 3.93 -18.59 11.96
N LEU A 374 3.65 -18.30 13.22
CA LEU A 374 4.65 -17.81 14.17
C LEU A 374 5.83 -18.78 14.33
N ASN A 375 5.54 -20.08 14.44
CA ASN A 375 6.57 -21.11 14.53
C ASN A 375 7.40 -21.21 13.25
N THR A 376 6.76 -21.12 12.07
CA THR A 376 7.48 -21.10 10.78
C THR A 376 8.47 -19.93 10.71
N LEU A 377 8.04 -18.73 11.08
CA LEU A 377 8.89 -17.54 11.10
C LEU A 377 10.03 -17.69 12.12
N LYS A 378 9.73 -18.08 13.36
CA LYS A 378 10.72 -18.23 14.44
C LYS A 378 11.77 -19.31 14.13
N GLU A 379 11.34 -20.51 13.68
CA GLU A 379 12.26 -21.61 13.40
C GLU A 379 13.20 -21.30 12.24
N ASN A 380 12.68 -20.71 11.15
CA ASN A 380 13.52 -20.32 10.02
C ASN A 380 14.41 -19.12 10.37
N GLY A 381 13.92 -18.16 11.16
CA GLY A 381 14.72 -17.04 11.67
C GLY A 381 15.92 -17.54 12.46
N ARG A 382 15.72 -18.38 13.48
CA ARG A 382 16.81 -18.92 14.33
C ARG A 382 17.85 -19.72 13.56
N LYS A 383 17.45 -20.35 12.44
CA LYS A 383 18.38 -21.17 11.64
C LYS A 383 19.17 -20.37 10.62
N HIS A 384 18.59 -19.29 10.07
CA HIS A 384 19.12 -18.66 8.87
C HIS A 384 19.46 -17.17 9.05
N CYS A 385 18.95 -16.51 10.09
CA CYS A 385 19.07 -15.08 10.29
C CYS A 385 19.73 -14.76 11.64
N GLU A 386 20.85 -14.05 11.62
CA GLU A 386 21.61 -13.70 12.83
C GLU A 386 20.86 -12.71 13.73
N TYR A 387 20.09 -11.80 13.12
CA TYR A 387 19.33 -10.75 13.81
C TYR A 387 17.83 -10.99 13.73
N ALA A 388 17.41 -12.27 13.60
CA ALA A 388 16.01 -12.61 13.59
C ALA A 388 15.29 -12.12 14.84
N VAL A 389 14.10 -11.58 14.67
CA VAL A 389 13.25 -11.22 15.81
C VAL A 389 12.79 -12.49 16.53
N ASP A 390 12.81 -12.49 17.86
CA ASP A 390 12.40 -13.63 18.69
C ASP A 390 10.88 -13.71 18.86
N GLU A 391 10.20 -12.57 18.76
CA GLU A 391 8.78 -12.45 18.99
C GLU A 391 8.09 -11.72 17.83
N TYR A 392 6.87 -12.11 17.54
CA TYR A 392 6.01 -11.52 16.51
C TYR A 392 4.72 -11.04 17.19
N PRO A 393 4.66 -9.78 17.64
CA PRO A 393 3.48 -9.23 18.29
C PRO A 393 2.28 -9.20 17.35
N LEU A 394 1.09 -9.54 17.86
CA LEU A 394 -0.16 -9.57 17.11
C LEU A 394 -1.04 -8.34 17.34
N ALA A 395 -0.67 -7.49 18.28
CA ALA A 395 -1.38 -6.27 18.61
C ALA A 395 -0.41 -5.23 19.15
N TRP A 396 -0.73 -3.96 18.93
CA TRP A 396 0.01 -2.86 19.52
C TRP A 396 -0.16 -2.88 21.05
N PRO A 397 0.90 -2.57 21.81
CA PRO A 397 0.77 -2.41 23.25
C PRO A 397 -0.25 -1.32 23.56
N ALA A 398 -1.03 -1.52 24.62
CA ALA A 398 -1.96 -0.49 25.09
C ALA A 398 -1.18 0.82 25.34
N THR A 399 -1.67 1.93 24.80
CA THR A 399 -1.15 3.26 25.12
C THR A 399 -1.33 3.49 26.61
N LYS A 400 -0.23 3.75 27.31
CA LYS A 400 -0.22 4.03 28.76
C LYS A 400 -0.77 5.40 29.05
#